data_915fef9ac6d42e2a824f743e45fdcaea
#
_entry.id   915fef9ac6d42e2a824f743e45fdcaea
#
_cell.length_a   1.000
_cell.length_b   1.000
_cell.length_c   1.000
_cell.angle_alpha   90.00
_cell.angle_beta   90.00
_cell.angle_gamma   90.00
#
_symmetry.space_group_name_H-M   'P 1'
#
loop_
_entity.id
_entity.type
_entity.pdbx_description
1 polymer ?
#
loop_
_entity_poly.entity_id
_entity_poly.type
_entity_poly.pdbx_seq_one_letter_code
_entity_poly.pdbx_strand_id
1 'polypeptide(L)'
;CIHGGGTTSVGQVNDTDLHQPLKKEYMQMEMDDAMRQAALGKACPMTRREDAMSWMSLVWSQSHLHQQAAAGFKKVGVTNALGGSEDNLVCREARTHWDELSMAEQPASAVADVNDEANAGRLR
;
A
#
# COMPACT_ATOMS: atom_id res chain seq x y z
N CYS A 1 8.56 8.58 5.36
CA CYS A 1 9.03 7.18 5.45
C CYS A 1 9.88 6.89 4.23
N ILE A 2 11.12 6.43 4.44
CA ILE A 2 11.98 5.92 3.36
C ILE A 2 11.76 4.42 3.33
N HIS A 3 11.11 3.93 2.28
CA HIS A 3 10.96 2.50 2.08
C HIS A 3 12.26 1.92 1.53
N GLY A 4 12.80 0.92 2.20
CA GLY A 4 13.95 0.16 1.71
C GLY A 4 13.63 -0.60 0.43
N GLY A 5 14.66 -1.00 -0.32
CA GLY A 5 14.48 -1.85 -1.51
C GLY A 5 13.79 -3.17 -1.13
N GLY A 6 12.86 -3.63 -1.98
CA GLY A 6 12.11 -4.87 -1.75
C GLY A 6 10.78 -4.73 -1.01
N THR A 7 10.44 -3.53 -0.52
CA THR A 7 9.18 -3.28 0.22
C THR A 7 7.97 -2.99 -0.68
N THR A 8 8.13 -3.05 -1.99
CA THR A 8 7.11 -2.67 -3.00
C THR A 8 5.78 -3.39 -2.80
N SER A 9 5.84 -4.69 -2.51
CA SER A 9 4.63 -5.51 -2.31
C SER A 9 3.88 -5.21 -1.02
N VAL A 10 4.54 -4.64 -0.02
CA VAL A 10 3.99 -4.40 1.31
C VAL A 10 3.73 -2.92 1.57
N GLY A 11 4.61 -2.03 1.08
CA GLY A 11 4.57 -0.61 1.40
C GLY A 11 3.97 0.30 0.33
N GLN A 12 3.78 -0.17 -0.90
CA GLN A 12 3.26 0.66 -1.99
C GLN A 12 1.74 0.54 -2.12
N VAL A 13 1.03 1.13 -1.17
CA VAL A 13 -0.45 1.20 -1.17
C VAL A 13 -0.99 1.79 -2.48
N ASN A 14 -0.30 2.78 -3.06
CA ASN A 14 -0.72 3.39 -4.30
C ASN A 14 -0.82 2.39 -5.45
N ASP A 15 0.11 1.45 -5.55
CA ASP A 15 0.11 0.50 -6.66
C ASP A 15 -0.95 -0.58 -6.48
N THR A 16 -1.16 -1.06 -5.26
CA THR A 16 -2.04 -2.19 -4.99
C THR A 16 -3.49 -1.78 -4.72
N ASP A 17 -3.69 -0.77 -3.88
CA ASP A 17 -5.01 -0.45 -3.34
C ASP A 17 -5.62 0.82 -3.97
N LEU A 18 -4.85 1.60 -4.75
CA LEU A 18 -5.35 2.78 -5.44
C LEU A 18 -5.23 2.67 -6.96
N HIS A 19 -4.02 2.52 -7.52
CA HIS A 19 -3.81 2.57 -8.97
C HIS A 19 -4.46 1.41 -9.71
N GLN A 20 -4.44 0.21 -9.15
CA GLN A 20 -5.07 -0.95 -9.82
C GLN A 20 -6.59 -0.83 -9.91
N PRO A 21 -7.33 -0.53 -8.84
CA PRO A 21 -8.76 -0.27 -8.92
C PRO A 21 -9.11 0.88 -9.85
N LEU A 22 -8.39 2.01 -9.74
CA LEU A 22 -8.59 3.18 -10.58
C LEU A 22 -8.37 2.85 -12.07
N LYS A 23 -7.31 2.13 -12.40
CA LYS A 23 -7.03 1.69 -13.76
C LYS A 23 -8.10 0.76 -14.29
N LYS A 24 -8.62 -0.16 -13.49
CA LYS A 24 -9.68 -1.08 -13.86
C LYS A 24 -10.96 -0.33 -14.22
N GLU A 25 -11.39 0.60 -13.40
CA GLU A 25 -12.58 1.42 -13.65
C GLU A 25 -12.41 2.27 -14.92
N TYR A 26 -11.24 2.90 -15.08
CA TYR A 26 -10.93 3.69 -16.28
C TYR A 26 -10.99 2.84 -17.55
N MET A 27 -10.37 1.66 -17.55
CA MET A 27 -10.39 0.74 -18.70
C MET A 27 -11.81 0.25 -19.02
N GLN A 28 -12.67 0.06 -18.01
CA GLN A 28 -14.06 -0.30 -18.23
C GLN A 28 -14.82 0.81 -18.97
N MET A 29 -14.63 2.07 -18.60
CA MET A 29 -15.24 3.21 -19.28
C MET A 29 -14.77 3.32 -20.74
N GLU A 30 -13.47 3.13 -20.99
CA GLU A 30 -12.91 3.12 -22.34
C GLU A 30 -13.52 2.00 -23.20
N MET A 31 -13.65 0.80 -22.63
CA MET A 31 -14.25 -0.36 -23.31
C MET A 31 -15.74 -0.15 -23.60
N ASP A 32 -16.48 0.42 -22.65
CA ASP A 32 -17.90 0.70 -22.83
C ASP A 32 -18.14 1.76 -23.92
N ASP A 33 -17.27 2.77 -24.00
CA ASP A 33 -17.35 3.75 -25.09
C ASP A 33 -16.99 3.13 -26.43
N ALA A 34 -15.93 2.32 -26.51
CA ALA A 34 -15.56 1.61 -27.73
C ALA A 34 -16.70 0.71 -28.24
N MET A 35 -17.35 -0.03 -27.36
CA MET A 35 -18.52 -0.85 -27.72
C MET A 35 -19.69 0.01 -28.20
N ARG A 36 -19.94 1.14 -27.58
CA ARG A 36 -20.98 2.08 -28.01
C ARG A 36 -20.70 2.65 -29.40
N GLN A 37 -19.45 3.05 -29.68
CA GLN A 37 -19.04 3.56 -30.99
C GLN A 37 -19.17 2.47 -32.07
N ALA A 38 -18.76 1.24 -31.77
CA ALA A 38 -18.92 0.10 -32.67
C ALA A 38 -20.40 -0.19 -32.98
N ALA A 39 -21.28 -0.16 -32.00
CA ALA A 39 -22.72 -0.34 -32.20
C ALA A 39 -23.34 0.76 -33.10
N LEU A 40 -22.73 1.95 -33.14
CA LEU A 40 -23.13 3.04 -34.04
C LEU A 40 -22.48 2.94 -35.43
N GLY A 41 -21.75 1.86 -35.71
CA GLY A 41 -21.03 1.66 -36.99
C GLY A 41 -19.86 2.61 -37.19
N LYS A 42 -19.38 3.26 -36.12
CA LYS A 42 -18.21 4.13 -36.18
C LYS A 42 -16.93 3.32 -35.99
N ALA A 43 -15.88 3.68 -36.72
CA ALA A 43 -14.55 3.15 -36.42
C ALA A 43 -14.19 3.54 -34.97
N CYS A 44 -13.60 2.60 -34.22
CA CYS A 44 -13.15 2.88 -32.86
C CYS A 44 -12.05 3.95 -32.91
N PRO A 45 -12.36 5.21 -32.57
CA PRO A 45 -11.34 6.26 -32.59
C PRO A 45 -10.41 6.05 -31.40
N MET A 46 -9.15 6.48 -31.56
CA MET A 46 -8.28 6.66 -30.40
C MET A 46 -9.00 7.56 -29.39
N THR A 47 -8.98 7.16 -28.13
CA THR A 47 -9.52 7.95 -27.02
C THR A 47 -8.97 9.37 -27.07
N ARG A 48 -9.85 10.37 -27.15
CA ARG A 48 -9.43 11.76 -27.11
C ARG A 48 -8.97 12.13 -25.71
N ARG A 49 -8.03 13.07 -25.65
CA ARG A 49 -7.50 13.55 -24.35
C ARG A 49 -8.62 14.09 -23.44
N GLU A 50 -9.58 14.80 -24.00
CA GLU A 50 -10.73 15.37 -23.28
C GLU A 50 -11.61 14.26 -22.67
N ASP A 51 -11.85 13.19 -23.42
CA ASP A 51 -12.64 12.05 -22.95
C ASP A 51 -11.88 11.31 -21.83
N ALA A 52 -10.57 11.08 -22.02
CA ALA A 52 -9.72 10.48 -21.02
C ALA A 52 -9.68 11.29 -19.71
N MET A 53 -9.57 12.60 -19.79
CA MET A 53 -9.60 13.49 -18.61
C MET A 53 -10.96 13.48 -17.91
N SER A 54 -12.04 13.48 -18.69
CA SER A 54 -13.41 13.38 -18.17
C SER A 54 -13.64 12.05 -17.43
N TRP A 55 -13.22 10.94 -18.02
CA TRP A 55 -13.33 9.62 -17.39
C TRP A 55 -12.48 9.51 -16.13
N MET A 56 -11.26 10.00 -16.17
CA MET A 56 -10.40 10.02 -14.98
C MET A 56 -11.04 10.81 -13.83
N SER A 57 -11.64 11.97 -14.15
CA SER A 57 -12.35 12.77 -13.15
C SER A 57 -13.56 12.04 -12.56
N LEU A 58 -14.34 11.33 -13.40
CA LEU A 58 -15.48 10.55 -12.97
C LEU A 58 -15.06 9.38 -12.10
N VAL A 59 -14.04 8.64 -12.51
CA VAL A 59 -13.50 7.51 -11.73
C VAL A 59 -12.97 8.00 -10.38
N TRP A 60 -12.19 9.08 -10.38
CA TRP A 60 -11.65 9.65 -9.15
C TRP A 60 -12.72 10.15 -8.17
N SER A 61 -13.88 10.60 -8.66
CA SER A 61 -14.97 11.06 -7.80
C SER A 61 -15.72 9.93 -7.08
N GLN A 62 -15.42 8.66 -7.38
CA GLN A 62 -16.13 7.53 -6.78
C GLN A 62 -15.68 7.27 -5.34
N SER A 63 -16.64 7.32 -4.43
CA SER A 63 -16.37 7.20 -2.99
C SER A 63 -15.74 5.86 -2.59
N HIS A 64 -16.05 4.77 -3.32
CA HIS A 64 -15.50 3.45 -3.02
C HIS A 64 -13.97 3.38 -3.24
N LEU A 65 -13.42 4.10 -4.23
CA LEU A 65 -11.97 4.17 -4.45
C LEU A 65 -11.26 4.87 -3.30
N HIS A 66 -11.85 5.93 -2.77
CA HIS A 66 -11.31 6.63 -1.60
C HIS A 66 -11.34 5.74 -0.35
N GLN A 67 -12.41 4.94 -0.17
CA GLN A 67 -12.50 3.99 0.93
C GLN A 67 -11.48 2.87 0.79
N GLN A 68 -11.25 2.35 -0.43
CA GLN A 68 -10.22 1.35 -0.69
C GLN A 68 -8.82 1.89 -0.41
N ALA A 69 -8.51 3.11 -0.86
CA ALA A 69 -7.24 3.76 -0.58
C ALA A 69 -7.02 3.93 0.93
N ALA A 70 -8.03 4.41 1.67
CA ALA A 70 -7.95 4.57 3.12
C ALA A 70 -7.74 3.21 3.84
N ALA A 71 -8.43 2.16 3.40
CA ALA A 71 -8.25 0.81 3.91
C ALA A 71 -6.85 0.27 3.61
N GLY A 72 -6.30 0.57 2.42
CA GLY A 72 -4.95 0.21 2.03
C GLY A 72 -3.89 0.82 2.96
N PHE A 73 -4.01 2.10 3.31
CA PHE A 73 -3.11 2.75 4.26
C PHE A 73 -3.19 2.13 5.67
N LYS A 74 -4.38 1.75 6.13
CA LYS A 74 -4.56 1.03 7.39
C LYS A 74 -3.95 -0.37 7.35
N LYS A 75 -4.14 -1.08 6.25
CA LYS A 75 -3.61 -2.43 6.00
C LYS A 75 -2.08 -2.52 6.12
N VAL A 76 -1.36 -1.47 5.77
CA VAL A 76 0.10 -1.40 5.90
C VAL A 76 0.56 -0.66 7.17
N GLY A 77 -0.36 -0.22 8.01
CA GLY A 77 -0.06 0.40 9.30
C GLY A 77 0.33 1.88 9.27
N VAL A 78 0.21 2.55 8.11
CA VAL A 78 0.67 3.95 7.96
C VAL A 78 -0.24 4.95 8.69
N THR A 79 -1.55 4.69 8.73
CA THR A 79 -2.55 5.59 9.33
C THR A 79 -3.21 5.03 10.58
N ASN A 80 -2.65 3.98 11.17
CA ASN A 80 -3.21 3.35 12.36
C ASN A 80 -2.92 4.18 13.62
N ALA A 81 -3.77 4.03 14.61
CA ALA A 81 -3.59 4.71 15.89
C ALA A 81 -2.31 4.25 16.60
N LEU A 82 -1.52 5.19 17.11
CA LEU A 82 -0.25 4.92 17.80
C LEU A 82 -0.41 4.06 19.08
N GLY A 83 -1.62 3.98 19.61
CA GLY A 83 -1.94 3.15 20.79
C GLY A 83 -2.14 1.65 20.50
N GLY A 84 -1.94 1.19 19.27
CA GLY A 84 -2.07 -0.21 18.89
C GLY A 84 -3.52 -0.70 18.75
N SER A 85 -4.52 0.15 18.93
CA SER A 85 -5.94 -0.25 18.88
C SER A 85 -6.40 -0.74 17.49
N GLU A 86 -5.66 -0.42 16.44
CA GLU A 86 -5.93 -0.78 15.05
C GLU A 86 -4.90 -1.77 14.46
N ASP A 87 -4.02 -2.35 15.28
CA ASP A 87 -2.97 -3.26 14.81
C ASP A 87 -3.52 -4.55 14.19
N ASN A 88 -4.74 -4.94 14.56
CA ASN A 88 -5.45 -6.05 13.95
C ASN A 88 -5.82 -5.79 12.47
N LEU A 89 -5.83 -4.53 12.02
CA LEU A 89 -6.10 -4.16 10.63
C LEU A 89 -4.87 -4.27 9.73
N VAL A 90 -3.67 -4.36 10.34
CA VAL A 90 -2.41 -4.53 9.59
C VAL A 90 -2.34 -5.94 9.02
N CYS A 91 -2.07 -6.05 7.72
CA CYS A 91 -1.93 -7.36 7.08
C CYS A 91 -0.70 -8.11 7.63
N ARG A 92 -0.76 -9.44 7.56
CA ARG A 92 0.28 -10.32 8.12
C ARG A 92 1.66 -10.01 7.52
N GLU A 93 1.72 -9.82 6.22
CA GLU A 93 2.96 -9.57 5.48
C GLU A 93 3.61 -8.25 5.93
N ALA A 94 2.80 -7.20 6.10
CA ALA A 94 3.29 -5.91 6.60
C ALA A 94 3.80 -6.03 8.03
N ARG A 95 3.09 -6.76 8.89
CA ARG A 95 3.49 -6.99 10.29
C ARG A 95 4.83 -7.71 10.37
N THR A 96 4.99 -8.83 9.66
CA THR A 96 6.24 -9.58 9.62
C THR A 96 7.41 -8.70 9.14
N HIS A 97 7.18 -7.89 8.10
CA HIS A 97 8.22 -7.00 7.58
C HIS A 97 8.65 -5.93 8.59
N TRP A 98 7.70 -5.33 9.34
CA TRP A 98 8.01 -4.35 10.37
C TRP A 98 8.74 -4.97 11.56
N ASP A 99 8.38 -6.19 11.95
CA ASP A 99 9.07 -6.94 13.01
C ASP A 99 10.53 -7.22 12.60
N GLU A 100 10.78 -7.66 11.38
CA GLU A 100 12.13 -7.88 10.85
C GLU A 100 12.98 -6.60 10.84
N LEU A 101 12.42 -5.47 10.44
CA LEU A 101 13.12 -4.18 10.46
C LEU A 101 13.43 -3.73 11.88
N SER A 102 12.51 -3.90 12.81
CA SER A 102 12.70 -3.55 14.22
C SER A 102 13.80 -4.37 14.88
N MET A 103 13.93 -5.64 14.51
CA MET A 103 15.01 -6.50 14.99
C MET A 103 16.39 -6.13 14.41
N ALA A 104 16.42 -5.67 13.15
CA ALA A 104 17.65 -5.26 12.49
C ALA A 104 18.20 -3.92 13.02
N GLU A 105 17.35 -3.06 13.57
CA GLU A 105 17.75 -1.77 14.14
C GLU A 105 18.22 -1.86 15.61
N GLN A 106 18.08 -3.01 16.28
CA GLN A 106 18.61 -3.18 17.62
C GLN A 106 20.13 -3.21 17.57
N PRO A 107 20.84 -2.25 18.20
CA PRO A 107 22.30 -2.22 18.18
C PRO A 107 22.84 -3.48 18.88
N ALA A 108 23.81 -4.14 18.26
CA ALA A 108 24.46 -5.35 18.78
C ALA A 108 25.12 -5.16 20.17
N SER A 109 25.19 -3.90 20.67
CA SER A 109 25.73 -3.56 21.99
C SER A 109 24.80 -3.92 23.15
N ALA A 110 23.50 -4.15 22.92
CA ALA A 110 22.58 -4.49 24.02
C ALA A 110 22.76 -5.93 24.55
N VAL A 111 23.47 -6.79 23.83
CA VAL A 111 23.67 -8.20 24.23
C VAL A 111 24.96 -8.40 25.03
N ALA A 112 25.89 -7.44 25.03
CA ALA A 112 27.19 -7.57 25.70
C ALA A 112 27.15 -7.31 27.21
N ASP A 113 26.21 -6.49 27.70
CA ASP A 113 26.19 -6.09 29.12
C ASP A 113 25.63 -7.13 30.09
N VAL A 114 24.87 -8.13 29.57
CA VAL A 114 24.25 -9.17 30.45
C VAL A 114 25.27 -10.25 30.90
N ASN A 115 26.39 -10.42 30.17
CA ASN A 115 27.36 -11.46 30.49
C ASN A 115 28.45 -11.02 31.48
N ASP A 116 28.69 -9.75 31.70
CA ASP A 116 29.72 -9.28 32.62
C ASP A 116 29.30 -9.33 34.09
N GLU A 117 28.01 -9.18 34.42
CA GLU A 117 27.54 -9.29 35.80
C GLU A 117 27.52 -10.73 36.31
N ALA A 118 27.38 -11.71 35.43
CA ALA A 118 27.39 -13.14 35.83
C ALA A 118 28.78 -13.65 36.18
N ASN A 119 29.85 -12.97 35.74
CA ASN A 119 31.24 -13.42 35.94
C ASN A 119 31.91 -12.72 37.15
N ALA A 120 31.37 -11.60 37.62
CA ALA A 120 31.89 -10.88 38.78
C ALA A 120 31.56 -11.56 40.12
N GLY A 121 30.60 -12.46 40.18
CA GLY A 121 30.14 -13.17 41.37
C GLY A 121 30.94 -14.47 41.69
N ARG A 122 31.90 -14.88 40.88
CA ARG A 122 32.62 -16.20 41.03
C ARG A 122 34.01 -16.13 41.62
N LEU A 123 34.49 -14.96 42.03
CA LEU A 123 35.81 -14.77 42.66
C LEU A 123 35.69 -14.16 44.06
N ARG A 124 34.96 -14.80 44.95
CA ARG A 124 35.10 -14.63 46.41
C ARG A 124 34.89 -15.93 47.13
#